data_5dc8739c0e17c6a2fa47754da24a3d1f
#
_entry.id   5dc8739c0e17c6a2fa47754da24a3d1f
#
_cell.length_a   1.000
_cell.length_b   1.000
_cell.length_c   1.000
_cell.angle_alpha   90.00
_cell.angle_beta   90.00
_cell.angle_gamma   90.00
#
_symmetry.space_group_name_H-M   'P 1'
#
loop_
_entity.id
_entity.type
_entity.pdbx_description
1 polymer ?
#
loop_
_entity_poly.entity_id
_entity_poly.type
_entity_poly.pdbx_seq_one_letter_code
_entity_poly.pdbx_strand_id
1 'polypeptide(L)'
;QTTRVGQREQVFAQFALAFELAKADPLVVGINLVAPEDHAVALRDYSLHMRMVDYLARQLPDVPIALHAGELTMGQVRPEDLRFHIREAVEIAKARRIGHGVAILYEDEPLDLMAKMKDRGVLVEICLTSNDVILNVKGADHPLPDYLKAGVPVTLASDDEGVARIDVSSEYLRAARDYGLSYPDLKRLARMA
;
A
#
# COMPACT_ATOMS: atom_id res chain seq x y z
N GLN A 1 -5.87 -12.12 -4.09
CA GLN A 1 -4.56 -11.77 -3.48
C GLN A 1 -3.49 -12.74 -3.97
N THR A 2 -2.29 -12.26 -4.20
CA THR A 2 -1.10 -13.04 -4.57
C THR A 2 -0.03 -12.87 -3.50
N THR A 3 0.77 -13.91 -3.24
CA THR A 3 1.86 -13.80 -2.24
C THR A 3 3.16 -13.37 -2.89
N ARG A 4 3.94 -12.52 -2.19
CA ARG A 4 5.30 -12.13 -2.60
C ARG A 4 6.38 -13.11 -2.14
N VAL A 5 6.00 -14.13 -1.37
CA VAL A 5 6.91 -15.12 -0.80
C VAL A 5 6.71 -16.44 -1.53
N GLY A 6 7.66 -16.83 -2.39
CA GLY A 6 7.59 -18.05 -3.18
C GLY A 6 8.68 -18.10 -4.26
N GLN A 7 8.68 -19.16 -5.04
CA GLN A 7 9.51 -19.23 -6.24
C GLN A 7 8.98 -18.24 -7.28
N ARG A 8 9.87 -17.64 -8.07
CA ARG A 8 9.54 -16.58 -9.04
C ARG A 8 8.46 -16.98 -10.02
N GLU A 9 8.53 -18.21 -10.52
CA GLU A 9 7.57 -18.79 -11.46
C GLU A 9 6.18 -18.96 -10.81
N GLN A 10 6.13 -19.34 -9.53
CA GLN A 10 4.88 -19.48 -8.78
C GLN A 10 4.23 -18.11 -8.52
N VAL A 11 5.03 -17.11 -8.15
CA VAL A 11 4.56 -15.73 -7.96
C VAL A 11 4.01 -15.18 -9.27
N PHE A 12 4.73 -15.38 -10.39
CA PHE A 12 4.24 -14.95 -11.70
C PHE A 12 2.95 -15.66 -12.12
N ALA A 13 2.86 -16.98 -11.90
CA ALA A 13 1.65 -17.75 -12.22
C ALA A 13 0.44 -17.27 -11.38
N GLN A 14 0.64 -16.93 -10.10
CA GLN A 14 -0.41 -16.35 -9.27
C GLN A 14 -0.86 -14.98 -9.78
N PHE A 15 0.07 -14.11 -10.19
CA PHE A 15 -0.29 -12.83 -10.81
C PHE A 15 -1.08 -13.04 -12.10
N ALA A 16 -0.62 -13.91 -12.99
CA ALA A 16 -1.30 -14.19 -14.25
C ALA A 16 -2.75 -14.68 -13.99
N LEU A 17 -2.91 -15.63 -13.06
CA LEU A 17 -4.23 -16.11 -12.65
C LEU A 17 -5.10 -14.98 -12.08
N ALA A 18 -4.54 -14.12 -11.21
CA ALA A 18 -5.29 -13.03 -10.59
C ALA A 18 -5.77 -11.99 -11.64
N PHE A 19 -4.93 -11.66 -12.62
CA PHE A 19 -5.29 -10.78 -13.73
C PHE A 19 -6.39 -11.39 -14.61
N GLU A 20 -6.29 -12.67 -14.96
CA GLU A 20 -7.32 -13.36 -15.76
C GLU A 20 -8.64 -13.47 -14.99
N LEU A 21 -8.61 -13.75 -13.69
CA LEU A 21 -9.79 -13.77 -12.85
C LEU A 21 -10.44 -12.39 -12.75
N ALA A 22 -9.67 -11.33 -12.55
CA ALA A 22 -10.20 -9.97 -12.49
C ALA A 22 -10.83 -9.52 -13.82
N LYS A 23 -10.35 -10.05 -14.94
CA LYS A 23 -10.97 -9.83 -16.25
C LYS A 23 -12.26 -10.65 -16.43
N ALA A 24 -12.29 -11.88 -15.90
CA ALA A 24 -13.37 -12.83 -16.18
C ALA A 24 -14.56 -12.71 -15.20
N ASP A 25 -14.32 -12.28 -13.95
CA ASP A 25 -15.32 -12.25 -12.89
C ASP A 25 -15.48 -10.82 -12.35
N PRO A 26 -16.67 -10.19 -12.51
CA PRO A 26 -16.92 -8.83 -12.03
C PRO A 26 -16.87 -8.67 -10.51
N LEU A 27 -16.87 -9.76 -9.74
CA LEU A 27 -16.67 -9.71 -8.29
C LEU A 27 -15.19 -9.60 -7.91
N VAL A 28 -14.28 -9.88 -8.84
CA VAL A 28 -12.83 -9.70 -8.65
C VAL A 28 -12.43 -8.33 -9.17
N VAL A 29 -12.49 -7.34 -8.30
CA VAL A 29 -12.37 -5.92 -8.67
C VAL A 29 -10.92 -5.44 -8.86
N GLY A 30 -9.92 -6.31 -8.69
CA GLY A 30 -8.50 -5.96 -8.88
C GLY A 30 -7.58 -7.00 -8.30
N ILE A 31 -6.27 -6.71 -8.40
CA ILE A 31 -5.21 -7.59 -7.86
C ILE A 31 -4.52 -6.93 -6.68
N ASN A 32 -3.96 -7.75 -5.78
CA ASN A 32 -3.15 -7.28 -4.66
C ASN A 32 -1.98 -8.26 -4.41
N LEU A 33 -0.85 -7.72 -3.96
CA LEU A 33 0.34 -8.45 -3.56
C LEU A 33 0.50 -8.37 -2.04
N VAL A 34 0.46 -9.50 -1.37
CA VAL A 34 0.44 -9.63 0.10
C VAL A 34 1.60 -10.48 0.63
N ALA A 35 1.61 -10.74 1.90
CA ALA A 35 2.65 -11.37 2.74
C ALA A 35 3.75 -10.39 3.18
N PRO A 36 4.51 -10.73 4.25
CA PRO A 36 5.46 -9.83 4.88
C PRO A 36 6.46 -9.23 3.88
N GLU A 37 6.50 -7.89 3.85
CA GLU A 37 7.34 -7.16 2.89
C GLU A 37 8.82 -7.22 3.27
N ASP A 38 9.13 -7.40 4.56
CA ASP A 38 10.48 -7.59 5.11
C ASP A 38 11.04 -9.01 4.92
N HIS A 39 10.24 -9.95 4.40
CA HIS A 39 10.73 -11.30 4.14
C HIS A 39 11.85 -11.29 3.09
N ALA A 40 12.91 -12.08 3.31
CA ALA A 40 14.11 -12.08 2.46
C ALA A 40 13.83 -12.29 0.96
N VAL A 41 12.83 -13.10 0.60
CA VAL A 41 12.41 -13.29 -0.80
C VAL A 41 11.69 -12.05 -1.32
N ALA A 42 10.83 -11.44 -0.50
CA ALA A 42 10.10 -10.22 -0.85
C ALA A 42 11.07 -9.07 -1.15
N LEU A 43 12.04 -8.81 -0.28
CA LEU A 43 13.07 -7.79 -0.47
C LEU A 43 13.92 -8.07 -1.72
N ARG A 44 14.42 -9.30 -1.87
CA ARG A 44 15.29 -9.70 -2.99
C ARG A 44 14.62 -9.53 -4.36
N ASP A 45 13.36 -9.91 -4.46
CA ASP A 45 12.64 -10.02 -5.73
C ASP A 45 11.61 -8.89 -5.95
N TYR A 46 11.59 -7.84 -5.08
CA TYR A 46 10.60 -6.77 -5.14
C TYR A 46 10.49 -6.12 -6.52
N SER A 47 11.60 -5.62 -7.05
CA SER A 47 11.62 -4.99 -8.38
C SER A 47 11.24 -5.97 -9.50
N LEU A 48 11.52 -7.26 -9.35
CA LEU A 48 11.05 -8.26 -10.30
C LEU A 48 9.54 -8.41 -10.23
N HIS A 49 8.95 -8.45 -9.04
CA HIS A 49 7.49 -8.52 -8.86
C HIS A 49 6.81 -7.30 -9.49
N MET A 50 7.33 -6.09 -9.31
CA MET A 50 6.78 -4.88 -9.95
C MET A 50 6.82 -4.97 -11.49
N ARG A 51 7.90 -5.51 -12.07
CA ARG A 51 7.98 -5.75 -13.52
C ARG A 51 7.04 -6.86 -14.01
N MET A 52 6.78 -7.89 -13.20
CA MET A 52 5.79 -8.91 -13.51
C MET A 52 4.38 -8.32 -13.59
N VAL A 53 4.03 -7.45 -12.64
CA VAL A 53 2.75 -6.75 -12.63
C VAL A 53 2.64 -5.82 -13.83
N ASP A 54 3.67 -5.01 -14.16
CA ASP A 54 3.69 -4.13 -15.34
C ASP A 54 3.51 -4.94 -16.64
N TYR A 55 4.19 -6.07 -16.76
CA TYR A 55 4.05 -6.94 -17.94
C TYR A 55 2.62 -7.41 -18.16
N LEU A 56 1.94 -7.86 -17.10
CA LEU A 56 0.54 -8.32 -17.17
C LEU A 56 -0.44 -7.16 -17.36
N ALA A 57 -0.20 -6.03 -16.71
CA ALA A 57 -1.02 -4.83 -16.85
C ALA A 57 -1.01 -4.27 -18.29
N ARG A 58 0.08 -4.41 -19.03
CA ARG A 58 0.12 -4.03 -20.45
C ARG A 58 -0.75 -4.92 -21.33
N GLN A 59 -0.99 -6.17 -20.94
CA GLN A 59 -1.85 -7.11 -21.67
C GLN A 59 -3.30 -6.99 -21.24
N LEU A 60 -3.56 -6.62 -19.98
CA LEU A 60 -4.86 -6.50 -19.35
C LEU A 60 -4.99 -5.14 -18.64
N PRO A 61 -5.03 -4.02 -19.41
CA PRO A 61 -4.90 -2.66 -18.87
C PRO A 61 -6.08 -2.21 -18.01
N ASP A 62 -7.21 -2.87 -18.11
CA ASP A 62 -8.43 -2.52 -17.36
C ASP A 62 -8.48 -3.13 -15.96
N VAL A 63 -7.52 -4.02 -15.61
CA VAL A 63 -7.47 -4.64 -14.30
C VAL A 63 -6.87 -3.66 -13.28
N PRO A 64 -7.64 -3.25 -12.24
CA PRO A 64 -7.13 -2.36 -11.21
C PRO A 64 -6.04 -3.02 -10.36
N ILE A 65 -5.05 -2.23 -9.99
CA ILE A 65 -3.89 -2.70 -9.22
C ILE A 65 -3.88 -1.97 -7.88
N ALA A 66 -4.00 -2.74 -6.79
CA ALA A 66 -3.78 -2.32 -5.42
C ALA A 66 -2.61 -3.15 -4.86
N LEU A 67 -1.60 -2.51 -4.27
CA LEU A 67 -0.42 -3.21 -3.77
C LEU A 67 -0.11 -2.79 -2.34
N HIS A 68 0.21 -3.76 -1.49
CA HIS A 68 0.93 -3.47 -0.25
C HIS A 68 2.33 -2.99 -0.64
N ALA A 69 2.70 -1.78 -0.22
CA ALA A 69 4.03 -1.23 -0.47
C ALA A 69 4.44 -0.26 0.65
N GLY A 70 5.67 -0.40 1.11
CA GLY A 70 6.22 0.42 2.19
C GLY A 70 5.66 0.09 3.57
N GLU A 71 5.21 -1.13 3.81
CA GLU A 71 4.93 -1.63 5.16
C GLU A 71 6.25 -2.02 5.84
N LEU A 72 7.16 -1.06 5.91
CA LEU A 72 8.53 -1.20 6.37
C LEU A 72 8.93 0.00 7.23
N THR A 73 9.86 -0.22 8.15
CA THR A 73 10.41 0.85 8.99
C THR A 73 11.90 0.68 9.23
N MET A 74 12.54 1.77 9.68
CA MET A 74 13.95 1.79 10.03
C MET A 74 14.25 0.79 11.16
N GLY A 75 15.29 -0.02 10.97
CA GLY A 75 15.69 -1.06 11.92
C GLY A 75 15.06 -2.44 11.67
N GLN A 76 13.99 -2.52 10.88
CA GLN A 76 13.39 -3.79 10.45
C GLN A 76 14.14 -4.36 9.23
N VAL A 77 14.49 -3.49 8.30
CA VAL A 77 15.23 -3.81 7.07
C VAL A 77 16.42 -2.87 6.92
N ARG A 78 17.27 -3.12 5.94
CA ARG A 78 18.41 -2.25 5.64
C ARG A 78 17.90 -0.92 5.08
N PRO A 79 18.61 0.21 5.31
CA PRO A 79 18.19 1.52 4.82
C PRO A 79 17.97 1.58 3.30
N GLU A 80 18.75 0.84 2.52
CA GLU A 80 18.60 0.78 1.06
C GLU A 80 17.29 0.10 0.62
N ASP A 81 16.74 -0.81 1.42
CA ASP A 81 15.49 -1.51 1.12
C ASP A 81 14.24 -0.64 1.43
N LEU A 82 14.41 0.51 2.09
CA LEU A 82 13.32 1.47 2.36
C LEU A 82 13.09 2.48 1.23
N ARG A 83 13.97 2.55 0.22
CA ARG A 83 14.11 3.71 -0.66
C ARG A 83 13.30 3.67 -1.95
N PHE A 84 12.64 2.55 -2.29
CA PHE A 84 12.10 2.36 -3.65
C PHE A 84 10.80 1.56 -3.73
N HIS A 85 10.31 0.98 -2.66
CA HIS A 85 9.16 0.06 -2.72
C HIS A 85 7.87 0.77 -3.16
N ILE A 86 7.53 1.91 -2.54
CA ILE A 86 6.34 2.68 -2.92
C ILE A 86 6.53 3.29 -4.32
N ARG A 87 7.73 3.79 -4.60
CA ARG A 87 8.05 4.35 -5.92
C ARG A 87 7.86 3.33 -7.04
N GLU A 88 8.41 2.14 -6.89
CA GLU A 88 8.27 1.10 -7.92
C GLU A 88 6.82 0.60 -8.05
N ALA A 89 6.09 0.49 -6.96
CA ALA A 89 4.66 0.18 -7.01
C ALA A 89 3.87 1.24 -7.82
N VAL A 90 4.17 2.52 -7.63
CA VAL A 90 3.51 3.63 -8.33
C VAL A 90 4.03 3.79 -9.76
N GLU A 91 5.34 3.77 -9.98
CA GLU A 91 5.95 4.14 -11.26
C GLU A 91 6.12 2.96 -12.22
N ILE A 92 6.39 1.76 -11.73
CA ILE A 92 6.55 0.55 -12.54
C ILE A 92 5.24 -0.21 -12.62
N ALA A 93 4.73 -0.71 -11.49
CA ALA A 93 3.52 -1.52 -11.45
C ALA A 93 2.23 -0.74 -11.74
N LYS A 94 2.27 0.62 -11.74
CA LYS A 94 1.13 1.50 -11.99
C LYS A 94 -0.02 1.30 -11.01
N ALA A 95 0.30 0.97 -9.77
CA ALA A 95 -0.69 0.81 -8.71
C ALA A 95 -1.54 2.08 -8.56
N ARG A 96 -2.84 1.89 -8.44
CA ARG A 96 -3.82 2.97 -8.16
C ARG A 96 -4.07 3.11 -6.67
N ARG A 97 -3.78 2.05 -5.89
CA ARG A 97 -3.94 2.03 -4.45
C ARG A 97 -2.68 1.43 -3.83
N ILE A 98 -2.20 2.04 -2.76
CA ILE A 98 -1.05 1.60 -1.97
C ILE A 98 -1.54 1.27 -0.57
N GLY A 99 -1.43 0.00 -0.17
CA GLY A 99 -1.64 -0.41 1.22
C GLY A 99 -0.47 0.04 2.09
N HIS A 100 -0.77 0.59 3.26
CA HIS A 100 0.14 1.08 4.29
C HIS A 100 0.94 2.34 3.91
N GLY A 101 1.90 2.24 3.02
CA GLY A 101 2.72 3.38 2.59
C GLY A 101 3.56 4.01 3.71
N VAL A 102 3.90 3.28 4.78
CA VAL A 102 4.57 3.81 5.98
C VAL A 102 5.96 4.35 5.67
N ALA A 103 6.70 3.68 4.79
CA ALA A 103 8.08 4.02 4.46
C ALA A 103 8.25 5.25 3.55
N ILE A 104 7.19 5.99 3.23
CA ILE A 104 7.23 7.08 2.22
C ILE A 104 8.34 8.11 2.48
N LEU A 105 8.62 8.45 3.74
CA LEU A 105 9.63 9.45 4.07
C LEU A 105 11.07 8.93 3.95
N TYR A 106 11.26 7.62 3.78
CA TYR A 106 12.55 6.99 3.50
C TYR A 106 12.82 6.78 2.02
N GLU A 107 11.80 6.92 1.17
CA GLU A 107 11.92 6.81 -0.29
C GLU A 107 12.89 7.85 -0.86
N ASP A 108 13.51 7.55 -2.00
CA ASP A 108 14.27 8.55 -2.74
C ASP A 108 13.32 9.68 -3.20
N GLU A 109 13.70 10.93 -2.93
CA GLU A 109 12.89 12.11 -3.27
C GLU A 109 11.41 11.99 -2.87
N PRO A 110 11.09 11.83 -1.57
CA PRO A 110 9.74 11.52 -1.11
C PRO A 110 8.69 12.57 -1.48
N LEU A 111 9.08 13.84 -1.54
CA LEU A 111 8.17 14.94 -1.92
C LEU A 111 7.78 14.86 -3.41
N ASP A 112 8.72 14.50 -4.28
CA ASP A 112 8.46 14.25 -5.71
C ASP A 112 7.52 13.05 -5.88
N LEU A 113 7.76 11.97 -5.14
CA LEU A 113 6.88 10.80 -5.18
C LEU A 113 5.46 11.13 -4.71
N MET A 114 5.31 11.85 -3.60
CA MET A 114 3.99 12.29 -3.12
C MET A 114 3.29 13.23 -4.11
N ALA A 115 4.02 14.13 -4.78
CA ALA A 115 3.45 14.96 -5.84
C ALA A 115 2.94 14.11 -7.01
N LYS A 116 3.70 13.12 -7.46
CA LYS A 116 3.27 12.17 -8.50
C LYS A 116 2.05 11.34 -8.08
N MET A 117 2.02 10.88 -6.82
CA MET A 117 0.87 10.15 -6.28
C MET A 117 -0.40 11.01 -6.29
N LYS A 118 -0.28 12.27 -5.86
CA LYS A 118 -1.38 13.24 -5.92
C LYS A 118 -1.86 13.47 -7.34
N ASP A 119 -0.95 13.76 -8.26
CA ASP A 119 -1.29 14.10 -9.66
C ASP A 119 -1.94 12.92 -10.41
N ARG A 120 -1.56 11.69 -10.06
CA ARG A 120 -2.13 10.46 -10.62
C ARG A 120 -3.37 9.96 -9.87
N GLY A 121 -3.72 10.57 -8.74
CA GLY A 121 -4.82 10.11 -7.88
C GLY A 121 -4.54 8.76 -7.22
N VAL A 122 -3.28 8.44 -6.92
CA VAL A 122 -2.93 7.21 -6.20
C VAL A 122 -3.38 7.31 -4.76
N LEU A 123 -4.29 6.43 -4.35
CA LEU A 123 -4.86 6.41 -3.00
C LEU A 123 -3.97 5.60 -2.05
N VAL A 124 -3.73 6.15 -0.85
CA VAL A 124 -3.05 5.41 0.23
C VAL A 124 -4.08 4.88 1.23
N GLU A 125 -4.03 3.59 1.50
CA GLU A 125 -4.87 2.89 2.48
C GLU A 125 -4.11 2.81 3.82
N ILE A 126 -4.41 3.73 4.71
CA ILE A 126 -3.75 3.84 6.02
C ILE A 126 -4.40 2.90 7.03
N CYS A 127 -3.59 2.04 7.65
CA CYS A 127 -3.99 1.04 8.62
C CYS A 127 -3.32 1.37 9.97
N LEU A 128 -3.83 2.35 10.71
CA LEU A 128 -3.18 2.92 11.90
C LEU A 128 -2.90 1.88 13.00
N THR A 129 -3.86 0.97 13.23
CA THR A 129 -3.70 -0.06 14.25
C THR A 129 -2.71 -1.13 13.82
N SER A 130 -2.76 -1.59 12.59
CA SER A 130 -1.80 -2.54 12.03
C SER A 130 -0.38 -1.97 12.05
N ASN A 131 -0.20 -0.73 11.60
CA ASN A 131 1.11 -0.07 11.58
C ASN A 131 1.69 0.13 12.99
N ASP A 132 0.86 0.40 14.00
CA ASP A 132 1.31 0.44 15.40
C ASP A 132 1.73 -0.95 15.91
N VAL A 133 0.91 -1.97 15.67
CA VAL A 133 1.13 -3.32 16.21
C VAL A 133 2.31 -4.02 15.52
N ILE A 134 2.41 -3.92 14.19
CA ILE A 134 3.42 -4.64 13.39
C ILE A 134 4.74 -3.87 13.35
N LEU A 135 4.69 -2.55 13.13
CA LEU A 135 5.86 -1.71 12.89
C LEU A 135 6.24 -0.83 14.09
N ASN A 136 5.39 -0.76 15.12
CA ASN A 136 5.47 0.23 16.21
C ASN A 136 5.53 1.68 15.69
N VAL A 137 4.88 1.96 14.56
CA VAL A 137 4.80 3.30 13.95
C VAL A 137 3.45 3.92 14.25
N LYS A 138 3.46 5.03 15.01
CA LYS A 138 2.26 5.74 15.49
C LYS A 138 2.53 7.21 15.79
N GLY A 139 1.49 7.98 15.98
CA GLY A 139 1.57 9.40 16.38
C GLY A 139 2.42 10.20 15.40
N ALA A 140 3.43 10.91 15.91
CA ALA A 140 4.30 11.78 15.13
C ALA A 140 5.20 11.03 14.13
N ASP A 141 5.46 9.74 14.35
CA ASP A 141 6.30 8.92 13.47
C ASP A 141 5.53 8.36 12.27
N HIS A 142 4.18 8.43 12.30
CA HIS A 142 3.35 7.92 11.22
C HIS A 142 3.15 8.97 10.12
N PRO A 143 3.33 8.63 8.82
CA PRO A 143 3.31 9.59 7.72
C PRO A 143 1.91 10.09 7.30
N LEU A 144 0.84 9.74 8.00
CA LEU A 144 -0.52 10.23 7.69
C LEU A 144 -0.59 11.76 7.57
N PRO A 145 0.00 12.57 8.50
CA PRO A 145 0.00 14.02 8.37
C PRO A 145 0.73 14.52 7.12
N ASP A 146 1.82 13.86 6.72
CA ASP A 146 2.61 14.22 5.55
C ASP A 146 1.83 13.97 4.25
N TYR A 147 1.16 12.83 4.12
CA TYR A 147 0.26 12.56 3.00
C TYR A 147 -0.85 13.59 2.89
N LEU A 148 -1.52 13.90 4.03
CA LEU A 148 -2.60 14.91 4.06
C LEU A 148 -2.09 16.28 3.66
N LYS A 149 -0.92 16.71 4.18
CA LYS A 149 -0.27 17.99 3.85
C LYS A 149 0.14 18.07 2.39
N ALA A 150 0.65 16.97 1.81
CA ALA A 150 0.99 16.89 0.40
C ALA A 150 -0.23 16.85 -0.52
N GLY A 151 -1.42 16.59 0.04
CA GLY A 151 -2.67 16.46 -0.71
C GLY A 151 -2.79 15.13 -1.48
N VAL A 152 -2.05 14.11 -1.05
CA VAL A 152 -2.20 12.74 -1.57
C VAL A 152 -3.55 12.20 -1.11
N PRO A 153 -4.32 11.53 -1.99
CA PRO A 153 -5.55 10.85 -1.59
C PRO A 153 -5.28 9.78 -0.52
N VAL A 154 -6.06 9.80 0.56
CA VAL A 154 -5.93 8.87 1.70
C VAL A 154 -7.29 8.34 2.09
N THR A 155 -7.36 7.07 2.45
CA THR A 155 -8.48 6.47 3.20
C THR A 155 -7.96 5.69 4.40
N LEU A 156 -8.84 5.38 5.34
CA LEU A 156 -8.52 4.51 6.48
C LEU A 156 -9.04 3.11 6.21
N ALA A 157 -8.28 2.11 6.58
CA ALA A 157 -8.60 0.69 6.44
C ALA A 157 -8.21 -0.06 7.71
N SER A 158 -8.93 -1.10 8.03
CA SER A 158 -8.72 -1.92 9.25
C SER A 158 -7.62 -2.94 9.10
N ASP A 159 -7.25 -3.27 7.85
CA ASP A 159 -6.37 -4.41 7.55
C ASP A 159 -6.98 -5.71 8.10
N ASP A 160 -6.33 -6.41 9.01
CA ASP A 160 -6.78 -7.68 9.58
C ASP A 160 -7.70 -7.48 10.80
N GLU A 161 -8.96 -7.09 10.58
CA GLU A 161 -9.96 -6.83 11.63
C GLU A 161 -10.05 -7.97 12.67
N GLY A 162 -10.11 -9.21 12.20
CA GLY A 162 -10.25 -10.39 13.06
C GLY A 162 -9.02 -10.62 13.95
N VAL A 163 -7.83 -10.31 13.47
CA VAL A 163 -6.57 -10.43 14.21
C VAL A 163 -6.42 -9.29 15.22
N ALA A 164 -6.62 -8.07 14.76
CA ALA A 164 -6.48 -6.85 15.57
C ALA A 164 -7.68 -6.62 16.51
N ARG A 165 -8.81 -7.34 16.33
CA ARG A 165 -10.06 -7.19 17.07
C ARG A 165 -10.58 -5.77 17.06
N ILE A 166 -10.56 -5.16 15.88
CA ILE A 166 -11.04 -3.82 15.60
C ILE A 166 -12.04 -3.85 14.45
N ASP A 167 -12.62 -2.71 14.17
CA ASP A 167 -13.38 -2.42 12.96
C ASP A 167 -12.89 -1.11 12.32
N VAL A 168 -13.40 -0.79 11.15
CA VAL A 168 -13.04 0.45 10.47
C VAL A 168 -13.41 1.70 11.30
N SER A 169 -14.45 1.65 12.14
CA SER A 169 -14.84 2.77 13.01
C SER A 169 -13.76 3.05 14.05
N SER A 170 -13.08 2.02 14.53
CA SER A 170 -11.94 2.13 15.45
C SER A 170 -10.78 2.89 14.81
N GLU A 171 -10.50 2.68 13.52
CA GLU A 171 -9.49 3.41 12.77
C GLU A 171 -9.84 4.90 12.64
N TYR A 172 -11.11 5.21 12.33
CA TYR A 172 -11.59 6.60 12.28
C TYR A 172 -11.54 7.29 13.63
N LEU A 173 -11.91 6.60 14.70
CA LEU A 173 -11.79 7.10 16.08
C LEU A 173 -10.34 7.39 16.44
N ARG A 174 -9.44 6.48 16.09
CA ARG A 174 -7.99 6.63 16.28
C ARG A 174 -7.45 7.84 15.51
N ALA A 175 -7.84 8.00 14.26
CA ALA A 175 -7.45 9.16 13.45
C ALA A 175 -7.92 10.50 14.05
N ALA A 176 -9.15 10.56 14.56
CA ALA A 176 -9.65 11.75 15.26
C ALA A 176 -8.86 12.04 16.54
N ARG A 177 -8.62 11.02 17.37
CA ARG A 177 -7.97 11.18 18.67
C ARG A 177 -6.49 11.48 18.57
N ASP A 178 -5.76 10.72 17.76
CA ASP A 178 -4.29 10.71 17.75
C ASP A 178 -3.73 11.79 16.78
N TYR A 179 -4.51 12.18 15.76
CA TYR A 179 -4.11 13.16 14.74
C TYR A 179 -4.99 14.43 14.73
N GLY A 180 -5.97 14.52 15.61
CA GLY A 180 -6.84 15.69 15.71
C GLY A 180 -7.71 15.94 14.48
N LEU A 181 -8.00 14.89 13.68
CA LEU A 181 -8.81 15.05 12.48
C LEU A 181 -10.25 15.41 12.83
N SER A 182 -10.75 16.46 12.20
CA SER A 182 -12.12 16.93 12.37
C SER A 182 -13.13 16.03 11.64
N TYR A 183 -14.42 16.14 11.98
CA TYR A 183 -15.47 15.41 11.25
C TYR A 183 -15.47 15.66 9.73
N PRO A 184 -15.27 16.91 9.24
CA PRO A 184 -15.10 17.14 7.81
C PRO A 184 -13.92 16.39 7.20
N ASP A 185 -12.80 16.26 7.92
CA ASP A 185 -11.63 15.50 7.46
C ASP A 185 -11.97 14.01 7.36
N LEU A 186 -12.52 13.43 8.42
CA LEU A 186 -12.93 12.02 8.44
C LEU A 186 -13.93 11.71 7.33
N LYS A 187 -14.91 12.59 7.12
CA LYS A 187 -15.88 12.44 6.02
C LYS A 187 -15.22 12.49 4.65
N ARG A 188 -14.18 13.32 4.48
CA ARG A 188 -13.38 13.37 3.25
C ARG A 188 -12.67 12.03 3.02
N LEU A 189 -11.97 11.51 4.04
CA LEU A 189 -11.28 10.21 3.96
C LEU A 189 -12.24 9.08 3.61
N ALA A 190 -13.41 9.02 4.24
CA ALA A 190 -14.42 8.00 3.97
C ALA A 190 -15.01 8.04 2.55
N ARG A 191 -14.99 9.21 1.89
CA ARG A 191 -15.46 9.34 0.51
C ARG A 191 -14.41 8.96 -0.53
N MET A 192 -13.15 8.81 -0.10
CA MET A 192 -12.04 8.37 -0.96
C MET A 192 -11.91 6.85 -1.00
N ALA A 193 -12.56 6.11 -0.07
CA ALA A 193 -12.52 4.65 0.05
C ALA A 193 -13.15 3.87 -1.17
#